data_7566a1cda632e800e6753f17aaaf950e
#
_entry.id   7566a1cda632e800e6753f17aaaf950e
#
_cell.length_a   1.000
_cell.length_b   1.000
_cell.length_c   1.000
_cell.angle_alpha   90.00
_cell.angle_beta   90.00
_cell.angle_gamma   90.00
#
_symmetry.space_group_name_H-M   'P 1'
#
loop_
_entity.id
_entity.type
_entity.pdbx_description
1 polymer ?
#
loop_
_entity_poly.entity_id
_entity_poly.type
_entity_poly.pdbx_seq_one_letter_code
_entity_poly.pdbx_strand_id
1 'polypeptide(L)'
;DIHNSYKSLYKACKKLMKTSIILEKIELNETWEINVCSTAKYNKKEGRITIQFTDSIMPYLAQVKKKFVLYNLKEIANFGSLYTTRLYELIQEFKETGWVLKSVDQLRQIFAVGNSFKLYGDFKRYTFGHACKEINDNYD
;
A
#
# COMPACT_ATOMS: atom_id res chain seq x y z
N ASP A 1 9.80 15.39 -14.45
CA ASP A 1 9.01 15.80 -15.63
C ASP A 1 7.52 15.71 -15.29
N ILE A 2 6.86 16.86 -15.15
CA ILE A 2 5.45 17.02 -14.70
C ILE A 2 4.48 16.21 -15.58
N HIS A 3 4.77 16.12 -16.87
CA HIS A 3 3.92 15.38 -17.82
C HIS A 3 3.93 13.85 -17.55
N ASN A 4 5.08 13.30 -17.21
CA ASN A 4 5.20 11.88 -16.85
C ASN A 4 4.53 11.58 -15.51
N SER A 5 4.63 12.49 -14.54
CA SER A 5 3.97 12.34 -13.23
C SER A 5 2.45 12.34 -13.36
N TYR A 6 1.86 13.25 -14.16
CA TYR A 6 0.44 13.29 -14.42
C TYR A 6 -0.06 12.00 -15.10
N LYS A 7 0.68 11.50 -16.10
CA LYS A 7 0.35 10.27 -16.82
C LYS A 7 0.38 9.03 -15.91
N SER A 8 1.36 8.96 -15.01
CA SER A 8 1.46 7.88 -14.01
C SER A 8 0.33 7.96 -13.00
N LEU A 9 0.02 9.15 -12.49
CA LEU A 9 -1.08 9.39 -11.57
C LEU A 9 -2.44 9.06 -12.22
N TYR A 10 -2.65 9.45 -13.47
CA TYR A 10 -3.84 9.10 -14.24
C TYR A 10 -4.05 7.58 -14.34
N LYS A 11 -2.98 6.82 -14.66
CA LYS A 11 -3.03 5.36 -14.70
C LYS A 11 -3.35 4.75 -13.34
N ALA A 12 -2.73 5.25 -12.26
CA ALA A 12 -3.00 4.82 -10.90
C ALA A 12 -4.47 5.06 -10.51
N CYS A 13 -5.03 6.22 -10.81
CA CYS A 13 -6.43 6.54 -10.56
C CYS A 13 -7.38 5.64 -11.37
N LYS A 14 -7.06 5.34 -12.62
CA LYS A 14 -7.84 4.40 -13.44
C LYS A 14 -7.86 2.99 -12.84
N LYS A 15 -6.74 2.55 -12.25
CA LYS A 15 -6.67 1.27 -11.54
C LYS A 15 -7.50 1.32 -10.26
N LEU A 16 -7.37 2.39 -9.47
CA LEU A 16 -8.12 2.58 -8.22
C LEU A 16 -9.64 2.59 -8.46
N MET A 17 -10.11 3.22 -9.54
CA MET A 17 -11.53 3.24 -9.94
C MET A 17 -12.12 1.85 -10.26
N LYS A 18 -11.25 0.85 -10.49
CA LYS A 18 -11.63 -0.54 -10.75
C LYS A 18 -11.36 -1.45 -9.55
N THR A 19 -10.96 -0.87 -8.42
CA THR A 19 -10.61 -1.61 -7.21
C THR A 19 -11.85 -1.74 -6.33
N SER A 20 -12.15 -2.96 -5.95
CA SER A 20 -13.12 -3.30 -4.90
C SER A 20 -12.42 -4.01 -3.74
N ILE A 21 -13.04 -3.99 -2.58
CA ILE A 21 -12.70 -4.84 -1.45
C ILE A 21 -13.80 -5.89 -1.26
N ILE A 22 -13.40 -7.09 -0.88
CA ILE A 22 -14.31 -8.19 -0.57
C ILE A 22 -14.30 -8.36 0.95
N LEU A 23 -15.49 -8.34 1.55
CA LEU A 23 -15.71 -8.50 2.97
C LEU A 23 -16.62 -9.71 3.20
N GLU A 24 -16.10 -10.69 3.92
CA GLU A 24 -16.90 -11.83 4.37
C GLU A 24 -17.60 -11.47 5.68
N LYS A 25 -18.92 -11.47 5.67
CA LYS A 25 -19.79 -11.27 6.84
C LYS A 25 -20.24 -12.64 7.34
N ILE A 26 -19.37 -13.30 8.10
CA ILE A 26 -19.58 -14.69 8.57
C ILE A 26 -20.89 -14.83 9.33
N GLU A 27 -21.24 -13.86 10.19
CA GLU A 27 -22.48 -13.89 10.98
C GLU A 27 -23.75 -13.82 10.12
N LEU A 28 -23.68 -13.21 8.93
CA LEU A 28 -24.79 -13.06 8.00
C LEU A 28 -24.76 -14.07 6.85
N ASN A 29 -23.67 -14.85 6.77
CA ASN A 29 -23.37 -15.73 5.62
C ASN A 29 -23.43 -14.98 4.28
N GLU A 30 -22.89 -13.76 4.27
CA GLU A 30 -22.88 -12.86 3.10
C GLU A 30 -21.45 -12.48 2.72
N THR A 31 -21.23 -12.28 1.42
CA THR A 31 -20.01 -11.69 0.88
C THR A 31 -20.36 -10.36 0.25
N TRP A 32 -19.73 -9.29 0.75
CA TRP A 32 -19.93 -7.95 0.22
C TRP A 32 -18.75 -7.55 -0.63
N GLU A 33 -19.02 -7.10 -1.84
CA GLU A 33 -18.03 -6.46 -2.71
C GLU A 33 -18.31 -4.96 -2.75
N ILE A 34 -17.35 -4.15 -2.27
CA ILE A 34 -17.49 -2.70 -2.13
C ILE A 34 -16.46 -2.02 -3.03
N ASN A 35 -16.93 -1.21 -3.99
CA ASN A 35 -16.04 -0.37 -4.78
C ASN A 35 -15.41 0.72 -3.92
N VAL A 36 -14.11 0.94 -4.08
CA VAL A 36 -13.36 1.93 -3.30
C VAL A 36 -13.74 3.35 -3.70
N CYS A 37 -13.86 3.63 -5.01
CA CYS A 37 -14.11 4.95 -5.52
C CYS A 37 -15.39 4.99 -6.37
N SER A 38 -16.17 6.09 -6.23
CA SER A 38 -17.35 6.37 -7.03
C SER A 38 -17.04 7.24 -8.24
N THR A 39 -16.12 8.21 -8.10
CA THR A 39 -15.86 9.20 -9.14
C THR A 39 -14.39 9.60 -9.18
N ALA A 40 -13.85 9.81 -10.38
CA ALA A 40 -12.58 10.46 -10.60
C ALA A 40 -12.73 11.58 -11.64
N LYS A 41 -12.33 12.80 -11.29
CA LYS A 41 -12.34 13.97 -12.17
C LYS A 41 -10.91 14.33 -12.56
N TYR A 42 -10.67 14.51 -13.85
CA TYR A 42 -9.35 14.77 -14.41
C TYR A 42 -9.31 16.17 -15.04
N ASN A 43 -8.54 17.07 -14.44
CA ASN A 43 -8.28 18.39 -15.00
C ASN A 43 -6.86 18.44 -15.56
N LYS A 44 -6.73 18.29 -16.87
CA LYS A 44 -5.43 18.29 -17.57
C LYS A 44 -4.75 19.65 -17.53
N LYS A 45 -5.53 20.76 -17.56
CA LYS A 45 -4.98 22.12 -17.57
C LYS A 45 -4.29 22.45 -16.24
N GLU A 46 -4.89 22.04 -15.14
CA GLU A 46 -4.38 22.28 -13.80
C GLU A 46 -3.48 21.17 -13.28
N GLY A 47 -3.33 20.07 -14.02
CA GLY A 47 -2.60 18.89 -13.56
C GLY A 47 -3.22 18.24 -12.31
N ARG A 48 -4.54 18.43 -12.10
CA ARG A 48 -5.25 18.00 -10.89
C ARG A 48 -6.14 16.78 -11.17
N ILE A 49 -6.13 15.85 -10.22
CA ILE A 49 -7.06 14.71 -10.19
C ILE A 49 -7.81 14.76 -8.85
N THR A 50 -9.13 14.72 -8.92
CA THR A 50 -10.00 14.63 -7.75
C THR A 50 -10.64 13.25 -7.72
N ILE A 51 -10.58 12.58 -6.57
CA ILE A 51 -11.16 11.24 -6.35
C ILE A 51 -12.21 11.36 -5.25
N GLN A 52 -13.35 10.71 -5.47
CA GLN A 52 -14.41 10.57 -4.46
C GLN A 52 -14.53 9.10 -4.09
N PHE A 53 -14.43 8.81 -2.80
CA PHE A 53 -14.68 7.48 -2.25
C PHE A 53 -16.18 7.19 -2.19
N THR A 54 -16.56 5.90 -2.20
CA THR A 54 -17.96 5.51 -1.99
C THR A 54 -18.35 5.67 -0.53
N ASP A 55 -19.62 5.96 -0.27
CA ASP A 55 -20.12 6.05 1.11
C ASP A 55 -19.98 4.71 1.84
N SER A 56 -20.12 3.61 1.11
CA SER A 56 -19.97 2.25 1.64
C SER A 56 -18.56 1.92 2.12
N ILE A 57 -17.51 2.52 1.55
CA ILE A 57 -16.11 2.30 1.98
C ILE A 57 -15.72 3.20 3.17
N MET A 58 -16.40 4.33 3.37
CA MET A 58 -16.03 5.31 4.36
C MET A 58 -15.93 4.78 5.80
N PRO A 59 -16.85 3.91 6.30
CA PRO A 59 -16.72 3.33 7.64
C PRO A 59 -15.43 2.53 7.82
N TYR A 60 -15.00 1.80 6.79
CA TYR A 60 -13.77 1.00 6.82
C TYR A 60 -12.53 1.88 6.78
N LEU A 61 -12.53 2.93 5.97
CA LEU A 61 -11.44 3.92 5.96
C LEU A 61 -11.33 4.66 7.30
N ALA A 62 -12.46 4.98 7.95
CA ALA A 62 -12.47 5.60 9.27
C ALA A 62 -11.92 4.68 10.37
N GLN A 63 -12.21 3.38 10.30
CA GLN A 63 -11.63 2.39 11.22
C GLN A 63 -10.14 2.20 11.00
N VAL A 64 -9.70 2.18 9.74
CA VAL A 64 -8.27 2.15 9.38
C VAL A 64 -7.57 3.38 9.95
N LYS A 65 -8.19 4.57 9.91
CA LYS A 65 -7.62 5.80 10.47
C LYS A 65 -7.28 5.70 11.97
N LYS A 66 -7.98 4.89 12.75
CA LYS A 66 -7.66 4.65 14.17
C LYS A 66 -6.42 3.79 14.39
N LYS A 67 -6.03 2.99 13.38
CA LYS A 67 -4.86 2.10 13.40
C LYS A 67 -3.76 2.59 12.44
N PHE A 68 -3.88 3.81 11.92
CA PHE A 68 -2.98 4.32 10.91
C PHE A 68 -1.64 4.67 11.54
N VAL A 69 -0.59 4.09 11.01
CA VAL A 69 0.77 4.54 11.23
C VAL A 69 0.94 5.83 10.43
N LEU A 70 1.04 6.95 11.14
CA LEU A 70 1.37 8.23 10.52
C LEU A 70 2.88 8.23 10.22
N TYR A 71 3.24 8.11 8.97
CA TYR A 71 4.57 8.37 8.48
C TYR A 71 4.55 9.48 7.44
N ASN A 72 5.66 10.20 7.34
CA ASN A 72 5.77 11.30 6.40
C ASN A 72 5.92 10.72 4.97
N LEU A 73 5.01 11.08 4.06
CA LEU A 73 5.10 10.67 2.66
C LEU A 73 6.42 11.07 2.00
N LYS A 74 7.08 12.12 2.50
CA LYS A 74 8.41 12.53 2.00
C LYS A 74 9.48 11.47 2.28
N GLU A 75 9.35 10.72 3.36
CA GLU A 75 10.30 9.68 3.73
C GLU A 75 10.25 8.50 2.76
N ILE A 76 9.05 8.11 2.33
CA ILE A 76 8.90 7.00 1.38
C ILE A 76 9.03 7.43 -0.08
N ALA A 77 8.98 8.73 -0.38
CA ALA A 77 9.07 9.25 -1.76
C ALA A 77 10.43 8.93 -2.43
N ASN A 78 11.47 8.72 -1.62
CA ASN A 78 12.81 8.40 -2.09
C ASN A 78 13.05 6.89 -2.28
N PHE A 79 12.12 6.03 -1.83
CA PHE A 79 12.28 4.59 -2.01
C PHE A 79 12.01 4.18 -3.45
N GLY A 80 12.96 3.48 -4.05
CA GLY A 80 12.86 2.94 -5.40
C GLY A 80 12.08 1.63 -5.47
N SER A 81 11.90 0.96 -4.32
CA SER A 81 11.27 -0.35 -4.23
C SER A 81 9.98 -0.35 -3.42
N LEU A 82 8.95 -1.01 -3.95
CA LEU A 82 7.72 -1.28 -3.20
C LEU A 82 7.99 -2.12 -1.94
N TYR A 83 8.97 -3.02 -1.99
CA TYR A 83 9.35 -3.84 -0.83
C TYR A 83 9.90 -2.97 0.30
N THR A 84 10.68 -1.96 -0.04
CA THR A 84 11.23 -0.98 0.92
C THR A 84 10.11 -0.19 1.59
N THR A 85 9.15 0.30 0.81
CA THR A 85 7.95 0.96 1.35
C THR A 85 7.19 0.06 2.32
N ARG A 86 6.94 -1.19 1.94
CA ARG A 86 6.21 -2.17 2.78
C ARG A 86 6.97 -2.53 4.07
N LEU A 87 8.28 -2.67 3.99
CA LEU A 87 9.10 -2.90 5.17
C LEU A 87 9.10 -1.68 6.10
N TYR A 88 9.22 -0.50 5.54
CA TYR A 88 9.16 0.75 6.30
C TYR A 88 7.82 0.92 7.01
N GLU A 89 6.70 0.69 6.34
CA GLU A 89 5.37 0.69 6.93
C GLU A 89 5.28 -0.29 8.12
N LEU A 90 5.80 -1.51 7.95
CA LEU A 90 5.85 -2.52 9.02
C LEU A 90 6.70 -2.06 10.22
N ILE A 91 7.88 -1.47 9.98
CA ILE A 91 8.74 -0.93 11.03
C ILE A 91 8.02 0.19 11.78
N GLN A 92 7.35 1.11 11.07
CA GLN A 92 6.62 2.20 11.70
C GLN A 92 5.41 1.70 12.52
N GLU A 93 4.73 0.64 12.08
CA GLU A 93 3.62 0.01 12.83
C GLU A 93 4.08 -0.49 14.21
N PHE A 94 5.31 -1.00 14.29
CA PHE A 94 5.87 -1.62 15.51
C PHE A 94 6.98 -0.80 16.16
N LYS A 95 7.15 0.48 15.79
CA LYS A 95 8.24 1.32 16.32
C LYS A 95 8.24 1.47 17.84
N GLU A 96 7.07 1.47 18.46
CA GLU A 96 6.94 1.61 19.92
C GLU A 96 7.32 0.32 20.65
N THR A 97 7.03 -0.83 20.06
CA THR A 97 7.39 -2.14 20.62
C THR A 97 8.84 -2.53 20.35
N GLY A 98 9.43 -1.98 19.30
CA GLY A 98 10.79 -2.23 18.86
C GLY A 98 11.03 -3.62 18.24
N TRP A 99 10.01 -4.45 18.15
CA TRP A 99 10.10 -5.78 17.54
C TRP A 99 8.78 -6.23 16.92
N VAL A 100 8.86 -7.12 15.95
CA VAL A 100 7.71 -7.74 15.30
C VAL A 100 8.02 -9.19 14.94
N LEU A 101 7.07 -10.09 15.16
CA LEU A 101 7.15 -11.49 14.76
C LEU A 101 6.11 -11.75 13.68
N LYS A 102 6.56 -12.21 12.53
CA LYS A 102 5.72 -12.61 11.39
C LYS A 102 6.22 -13.92 10.81
N SER A 103 5.31 -14.78 10.40
CA SER A 103 5.68 -15.96 9.61
C SER A 103 6.16 -15.56 8.20
N VAL A 104 6.86 -16.45 7.51
CA VAL A 104 7.30 -16.23 6.12
C VAL A 104 6.11 -15.98 5.22
N ASP A 105 5.01 -16.70 5.41
CA ASP A 105 3.80 -16.53 4.60
C ASP A 105 3.13 -15.16 4.84
N GLN A 106 3.09 -14.70 6.09
CA GLN A 106 2.62 -13.34 6.41
C GLN A 106 3.51 -12.27 5.77
N LEU A 107 4.84 -12.46 5.80
CA LEU A 107 5.76 -11.53 5.13
C LEU A 107 5.56 -11.55 3.60
N ARG A 108 5.32 -12.72 3.00
CA ARG A 108 5.00 -12.81 1.57
C ARG A 108 3.73 -12.04 1.21
N GLN A 109 2.72 -12.09 2.06
CA GLN A 109 1.48 -11.31 1.89
C GLN A 109 1.74 -9.81 2.03
N ILE A 110 2.47 -9.39 3.07
CA ILE A 110 2.84 -7.99 3.30
C ILE A 110 3.61 -7.41 2.10
N PHE A 111 4.59 -8.15 1.60
CA PHE A 111 5.36 -7.73 0.44
C PHE A 111 4.64 -7.92 -0.90
N ALA A 112 3.45 -8.51 -0.90
CA ALA A 112 2.63 -8.76 -2.09
C ALA A 112 3.41 -9.49 -3.22
N VAL A 113 4.26 -10.45 -2.86
CA VAL A 113 5.13 -11.15 -3.84
C VAL A 113 4.39 -12.22 -4.64
N GLY A 114 3.18 -12.61 -4.24
CA GLY A 114 2.41 -13.66 -4.89
C GLY A 114 3.21 -14.97 -5.01
N ASN A 115 3.28 -15.53 -6.23
CA ASN A 115 4.02 -16.74 -6.54
C ASN A 115 5.51 -16.51 -6.87
N SER A 116 6.00 -15.27 -6.75
CA SER A 116 7.40 -14.94 -6.99
C SER A 116 8.29 -15.45 -5.85
N PHE A 117 9.57 -15.63 -6.14
CA PHE A 117 10.58 -16.05 -5.14
C PHE A 117 10.18 -17.32 -4.39
N LYS A 118 9.96 -18.43 -5.11
CA LYS A 118 9.56 -19.72 -4.50
C LYS A 118 10.54 -20.18 -3.39
N LEU A 119 11.84 -19.99 -3.61
CA LEU A 119 12.85 -20.29 -2.61
C LEU A 119 12.92 -19.20 -1.55
N TYR A 120 13.02 -19.59 -0.28
CA TYR A 120 13.15 -18.66 0.84
C TYR A 120 14.39 -17.77 0.72
N GLY A 121 15.51 -18.32 0.25
CA GLY A 121 16.74 -17.56 0.05
C GLY A 121 16.57 -16.38 -0.91
N ASP A 122 15.88 -16.61 -2.03
CA ASP A 122 15.59 -15.58 -3.03
C ASP A 122 14.61 -14.56 -2.47
N PHE A 123 13.54 -15.01 -1.80
CA PHE A 123 12.61 -14.12 -1.11
C PHE A 123 13.36 -13.20 -0.13
N LYS A 124 14.16 -13.78 0.77
CA LYS A 124 14.94 -13.01 1.74
C LYS A 124 15.88 -12.00 1.05
N ARG A 125 16.61 -12.43 0.03
CA ARG A 125 17.62 -11.61 -0.64
C ARG A 125 17.01 -10.45 -1.43
N TYR A 126 16.00 -10.73 -2.26
CA TYR A 126 15.46 -9.76 -3.21
C TYR A 126 14.33 -8.88 -2.66
N THR A 127 13.74 -9.24 -1.51
CA THR A 127 12.75 -8.40 -0.83
C THR A 127 13.34 -7.77 0.43
N PHE A 128 13.46 -8.53 1.49
CA PHE A 128 13.85 -8.06 2.81
C PHE A 128 15.28 -7.48 2.84
N GLY A 129 16.25 -8.20 2.28
CA GLY A 129 17.64 -7.75 2.24
C GLY A 129 17.85 -6.48 1.43
N HIS A 130 17.17 -6.38 0.27
CA HIS A 130 17.18 -5.17 -0.54
C HIS A 130 16.53 -4.01 0.20
N ALA A 131 15.35 -4.23 0.80
CA ALA A 131 14.62 -3.21 1.52
C ALA A 131 15.38 -2.68 2.75
N CYS A 132 16.00 -3.58 3.55
CA CYS A 132 16.83 -3.17 4.67
C CYS A 132 18.00 -2.28 4.24
N LYS A 133 18.68 -2.67 3.15
CA LYS A 133 19.80 -1.88 2.63
C LYS A 133 19.33 -0.50 2.20
N GLU A 134 18.27 -0.41 1.43
CA GLU A 134 17.75 0.87 0.93
C GLU A 134 17.26 1.78 2.07
N ILE A 135 16.65 1.22 3.12
CA ILE A 135 16.26 2.00 4.30
C ILE A 135 17.51 2.56 4.99
N ASN A 136 18.50 1.75 5.26
CA ASN A 136 19.73 2.21 5.92
C ASN A 136 20.44 3.28 5.10
N ASP A 137 20.57 3.08 3.77
CA ASP A 137 21.22 4.04 2.88
C ASP A 137 20.48 5.41 2.84
N ASN A 138 19.20 5.48 3.20
CA ASN A 138 18.43 6.74 3.22
C ASN A 138 18.35 7.40 4.61
N TYR A 139 18.71 6.69 5.70
CA TYR A 139 18.59 7.18 7.07
C TYR A 139 19.92 7.26 7.83
N ASP A 140 21.06 6.89 7.22
CA ASP A 140 22.41 7.18 7.70
C ASP A 140 22.86 8.57 7.22
#